data_9d508c62dfab13f6f7b7746eb51af376
#
_entry.id   9d508c62dfab13f6f7b7746eb51af376
#
_cell.length_a   1.000
_cell.length_b   1.000
_cell.length_c   1.000
_cell.angle_alpha   90.00
_cell.angle_beta   90.00
_cell.angle_gamma   90.00
#
_symmetry.space_group_name_H-M   'P 1'
#
loop_
_entity.id
_entity.type
_entity.pdbx_description
1 polymer ?
#
loop_
_entity_poly.entity_id
_entity_poly.type
_entity_poly.pdbx_seq_one_letter_code
_entity_poly.pdbx_strand_id
1 'polypeptide(L)'
;PGDEYSTYVFAEKGKMHYCIPNLRQKLDRYYSFEAKTQKNPKIENMCKKIVKELDLSSNVNIQFKNTKNKIPKLIEINPRIGGTIILPSVSGINLPYLAVKLCLGEKIPTKKLTETKMIRYWKEVFIKDSETFEINNNSRI
;
A
#
# COMPACT_ATOMS: atom_id res chain seq x y z
N PRO A 1 11.45 18.49 4.37
CA PRO A 1 11.24 18.20 2.95
C PRO A 1 12.07 17.01 2.53
N GLY A 2 11.41 15.92 2.23
CA GLY A 2 11.95 14.65 1.71
C GLY A 2 10.79 13.75 1.34
N ASP A 3 11.00 12.87 0.36
CA ASP A 3 9.99 11.95 -0.11
C ASP A 3 9.46 11.09 1.03
N GLU A 4 8.15 10.91 1.09
CA GLU A 4 7.49 10.01 2.02
C GLU A 4 7.01 8.76 1.30
N TYR A 5 7.20 7.62 1.95
CA TYR A 5 6.78 6.33 1.45
C TYR A 5 5.83 5.64 2.43
N SER A 6 4.73 5.13 1.92
CA SER A 6 3.88 4.17 2.60
C SER A 6 4.15 2.80 1.97
N THR A 7 4.96 1.99 2.63
CA THR A 7 5.44 0.73 2.06
C THR A 7 4.58 -0.42 2.52
N TYR A 8 3.99 -1.13 1.58
CA TYR A 8 3.20 -2.32 1.84
C TYR A 8 4.08 -3.57 1.79
N VAL A 9 4.08 -4.30 2.87
CA VAL A 9 4.83 -5.53 3.01
C VAL A 9 3.87 -6.69 3.25
N PHE A 10 4.13 -7.81 2.61
CA PHE A 10 3.50 -9.09 2.91
C PHE A 10 4.56 -10.10 3.33
N ALA A 11 4.37 -10.70 4.48
CA ALA A 11 5.34 -11.59 5.09
C ALA A 11 4.66 -12.82 5.70
N GLU A 12 5.45 -13.83 5.99
CA GLU A 12 5.06 -15.03 6.70
C GLU A 12 6.20 -15.48 7.61
N LYS A 13 5.97 -15.52 8.93
CA LYS A 13 6.95 -15.96 9.93
C LYS A 13 8.34 -15.37 9.68
N GLY A 14 8.42 -14.05 9.67
CA GLY A 14 9.67 -13.32 9.46
C GLY A 14 10.26 -13.37 8.05
N LYS A 15 9.61 -14.05 7.11
CA LYS A 15 10.01 -14.12 5.70
C LYS A 15 9.20 -13.16 4.84
N MET A 16 9.84 -12.17 4.24
CA MET A 16 9.19 -11.22 3.35
C MET A 16 8.94 -11.86 1.97
N HIS A 17 7.67 -11.88 1.54
CA HIS A 17 7.24 -12.30 0.20
C HIS A 17 7.17 -11.13 -0.77
N TYR A 18 6.60 -10.00 -0.30
CA TYR A 18 6.44 -8.79 -1.09
C TYR A 18 6.81 -7.55 -0.30
N CYS A 19 7.40 -6.59 -0.99
CA CYS A 19 7.64 -5.24 -0.50
C CYS A 19 7.34 -4.25 -1.62
N ILE A 20 6.38 -3.36 -1.39
CA ILE A 20 5.87 -2.44 -2.40
C ILE A 20 5.92 -1.02 -1.85
N PRO A 21 7.04 -0.31 -2.05
CA PRO A 21 7.13 1.09 -1.66
C PRO A 21 6.20 1.95 -2.53
N ASN A 22 5.28 2.66 -1.88
CA ASN A 22 4.41 3.64 -2.51
C ASN A 22 4.91 5.04 -2.17
N LEU A 23 5.48 5.74 -3.14
CA LEU A 23 5.84 7.15 -3.01
C LEU A 23 4.58 7.99 -2.90
N ARG A 24 4.46 8.78 -1.83
CA ARG A 24 3.36 9.71 -1.58
C ARG A 24 3.71 11.05 -2.23
N GLN A 25 3.02 11.41 -3.32
CA GLN A 25 3.36 12.61 -4.11
C GLN A 25 2.55 13.83 -3.68
N LYS A 26 1.25 13.66 -3.42
CA LYS A 26 0.37 14.73 -2.95
C LYS A 26 -0.42 14.26 -1.74
N LEU A 27 -0.27 14.99 -0.67
CA LEU A 27 -0.96 14.75 0.60
C LEU A 27 -1.96 15.86 0.86
N ASP A 28 -3.12 15.48 1.37
CA ASP A 28 -4.02 16.38 2.07
C ASP A 28 -4.25 15.78 3.46
N ARG A 29 -3.74 16.48 4.47
CA ARG A 29 -3.68 15.99 5.86
C ARG A 29 -3.05 14.60 5.92
N TYR A 30 -3.85 13.56 6.18
CA TYR A 30 -3.40 12.17 6.33
C TYR A 30 -3.58 11.31 5.08
N TYR A 31 -4.28 11.83 4.05
CA TYR A 31 -4.62 11.06 2.85
C TYR A 31 -3.65 11.33 1.71
N SER A 32 -3.27 10.26 1.01
CA SER A 32 -2.53 10.39 -0.25
C SER A 32 -3.51 10.53 -1.40
N PHE A 33 -3.56 11.73 -2.00
CA PHE A 33 -4.32 11.98 -3.22
C PHE A 33 -3.57 11.55 -4.46
N GLU A 34 -2.24 11.68 -4.46
CA GLU A 34 -1.40 11.11 -5.49
C GLU A 34 -0.34 10.23 -4.85
N ALA A 35 -0.19 9.03 -5.39
CA ALA A 35 0.84 8.09 -5.00
C ALA A 35 1.24 7.22 -6.20
N LYS A 36 2.45 6.69 -6.18
CA LYS A 36 2.89 5.70 -7.18
C LYS A 36 3.68 4.58 -6.53
N THR A 37 3.50 3.36 -7.04
CA THR A 37 4.42 2.27 -6.73
C THR A 37 5.78 2.58 -7.34
N GLN A 38 6.85 2.38 -6.58
CA GLN A 38 8.20 2.70 -7.05
C GLN A 38 9.21 1.78 -6.34
N LYS A 39 10.07 1.12 -7.11
CA LYS A 39 11.17 0.35 -6.53
C LYS A 39 12.10 1.25 -5.72
N ASN A 40 12.45 0.80 -4.52
CA ASN A 40 13.43 1.48 -3.66
C ASN A 40 14.23 0.42 -2.88
N PRO A 41 15.39 0.00 -3.40
CA PRO A 41 16.19 -1.06 -2.78
C PRO A 41 16.61 -0.77 -1.34
N LYS A 42 16.82 0.50 -0.98
CA LYS A 42 17.15 0.88 0.41
C LYS A 42 16.01 0.59 1.36
N ILE A 43 14.77 0.98 0.98
CA ILE A 43 13.55 0.70 1.75
C ILE A 43 13.30 -0.81 1.81
N GLU A 44 13.42 -1.51 0.67
CA GLU A 44 13.21 -2.96 0.60
C GLU A 44 14.16 -3.71 1.54
N ASN A 45 15.45 -3.34 1.58
CA ASN A 45 16.43 -3.92 2.50
C ASN A 45 16.11 -3.63 3.98
N MET A 46 15.61 -2.43 4.28
CA MET A 46 15.17 -2.08 5.64
C MET A 46 13.93 -2.91 6.03
N CYS A 47 12.93 -3.01 5.15
CA CYS A 47 11.74 -3.82 5.39
C CYS A 47 12.10 -5.29 5.62
N LYS A 48 13.03 -5.85 4.84
CA LYS A 48 13.49 -7.25 5.01
C LYS A 48 14.08 -7.48 6.39
N LYS A 49 14.89 -6.55 6.91
CA LYS A 49 15.44 -6.62 8.27
C LYS A 49 14.33 -6.52 9.31
N ILE A 50 13.45 -5.51 9.21
CA ILE A 50 12.35 -5.30 10.14
C ILE A 50 11.44 -6.53 10.21
N VAL A 51 11.06 -7.08 9.08
CA VAL A 51 10.21 -8.29 8.98
C VAL A 51 10.84 -9.47 9.72
N LYS A 52 12.14 -9.68 9.51
CA LYS A 52 12.86 -10.77 10.13
C LYS A 52 13.00 -10.57 11.65
N GLU A 53 13.46 -9.40 12.09
CA GLU A 53 13.73 -9.13 13.51
C GLU A 53 12.47 -9.13 14.37
N LEU A 54 11.32 -8.71 13.79
CA LEU A 54 10.04 -8.65 14.49
C LEU A 54 9.14 -9.87 14.21
N ASP A 55 9.62 -10.88 13.51
CA ASP A 55 8.87 -12.08 13.09
C ASP A 55 7.49 -11.77 12.51
N LEU A 56 7.42 -10.75 11.65
CA LEU A 56 6.15 -10.26 11.13
C LEU A 56 5.51 -11.26 10.16
N SER A 57 4.17 -11.30 10.23
CA SER A 57 3.34 -12.10 9.34
C SER A 57 2.17 -11.29 8.80
N SER A 58 1.63 -11.70 7.62
CA SER A 58 0.51 -11.07 6.91
C SER A 58 0.85 -9.66 6.39
N ASN A 59 -0.11 -8.77 6.37
CA ASN A 59 0.01 -7.41 5.83
C ASN A 59 0.56 -6.44 6.87
N VAL A 60 1.62 -5.72 6.50
CA VAL A 60 2.19 -4.65 7.32
C VAL A 60 2.38 -3.41 6.47
N ASN A 61 1.99 -2.26 6.98
CA ASN A 61 2.29 -0.97 6.37
C ASN A 61 3.42 -0.28 7.15
N ILE A 62 4.55 -0.09 6.49
CA ILE A 62 5.75 0.53 7.07
C ILE A 62 5.99 1.88 6.39
N GLN A 63 6.08 2.94 7.18
CA GLN A 63 6.25 4.29 6.65
C GLN A 63 7.68 4.78 6.81
N PHE A 64 8.17 5.41 5.75
CA PHE A 64 9.50 5.99 5.70
C PHE A 64 9.44 7.44 5.20
N LYS A 65 10.40 8.23 5.65
CA LYS A 65 10.68 9.57 5.12
C LYS A 65 12.14 9.70 4.76
N ASN A 66 12.41 10.17 3.56
CA ASN A 66 13.77 10.45 3.15
C ASN A 66 14.32 11.69 3.86
N THR A 67 15.57 11.62 4.28
CA THR A 67 16.35 12.81 4.63
C THR A 67 16.66 13.64 3.37
N LYS A 68 17.23 14.85 3.54
CA LYS A 68 17.74 15.67 2.44
C LYS A 68 18.72 14.89 1.54
N ASN A 69 19.49 13.99 2.11
CA ASN A 69 20.47 13.14 1.40
C ASN A 69 19.85 11.85 0.83
N LYS A 70 18.52 11.77 0.68
CA LYS A 70 17.79 10.62 0.16
C LYS A 70 18.07 9.31 0.94
N ILE A 71 18.28 9.42 2.25
CA ILE A 71 18.41 8.27 3.15
C ILE A 71 17.05 8.05 3.81
N PRO A 72 16.40 6.89 3.61
CA PRO A 72 15.11 6.60 4.25
C PRO A 72 15.28 6.43 5.76
N LYS A 73 14.40 7.06 6.51
CA LYS A 73 14.24 6.89 7.96
C LYS A 73 12.88 6.29 8.24
N LEU A 74 12.85 5.29 9.12
CA LEU A 74 11.60 4.70 9.60
C LEU A 74 10.81 5.74 10.40
N ILE A 75 9.52 5.85 10.12
CA ILE A 75 8.57 6.68 10.86
C ILE A 75 7.75 5.78 11.79
N GLU A 76 7.04 4.80 11.19
CA GLU A 76 6.15 3.91 11.94
C GLU A 76 5.98 2.56 11.27
N ILE A 77 5.59 1.57 12.06
CA ILE A 77 5.22 0.22 11.60
C ILE A 77 3.78 -0.02 12.03
N ASN A 78 2.91 -0.24 11.06
CA ASN A 78 1.50 -0.54 11.28
C ASN A 78 1.22 -1.98 10.87
N PRO A 79 0.99 -2.93 11.77
CA PRO A 79 0.68 -4.33 11.44
C PRO A 79 -0.76 -4.47 10.96
N ARG A 80 -1.11 -3.74 9.93
CA ARG A 80 -2.43 -3.68 9.28
C ARG A 80 -2.34 -3.15 7.86
N ILE A 81 -3.45 -3.29 7.13
CA ILE A 81 -3.66 -2.67 5.83
C ILE A 81 -3.73 -1.14 5.98
N GLY A 82 -3.08 -0.41 5.11
CA GLY A 82 -3.11 1.06 5.05
C GLY A 82 -4.08 1.60 4.00
N GLY A 83 -4.37 2.90 4.06
CA GLY A 83 -5.40 3.56 3.25
C GLY A 83 -5.16 3.61 1.73
N THR A 84 -3.95 3.29 1.25
CA THR A 84 -3.64 3.24 -0.19
C THR A 84 -3.40 1.81 -0.70
N ILE A 85 -3.93 0.79 0.01
CA ILE A 85 -3.75 -0.64 -0.35
C ILE A 85 -4.28 -0.98 -1.75
N ILE A 86 -5.23 -0.21 -2.25
CA ILE A 86 -5.75 -0.40 -3.61
C ILE A 86 -4.66 -0.26 -4.67
N LEU A 87 -3.66 0.60 -4.44
CA LEU A 87 -2.60 0.85 -5.41
C LEU A 87 -1.72 -0.40 -5.64
N PRO A 88 -1.18 -1.11 -4.63
CA PRO A 88 -0.55 -2.41 -4.83
C PRO A 88 -1.45 -3.42 -5.55
N SER A 89 -2.75 -3.44 -5.23
CA SER A 89 -3.70 -4.40 -5.84
C SER A 89 -3.85 -4.16 -7.34
N VAL A 90 -4.03 -2.91 -7.76
CA VAL A 90 -4.09 -2.52 -9.18
C VAL A 90 -2.74 -2.72 -9.87
N SER A 91 -1.64 -2.57 -9.14
CA SER A 91 -0.27 -2.84 -9.64
C SER A 91 0.04 -4.34 -9.82
N GLY A 92 -0.91 -5.23 -9.54
CA GLY A 92 -0.81 -6.68 -9.76
C GLY A 92 -0.63 -7.53 -8.50
N ILE A 93 -0.44 -6.92 -7.32
CA ILE A 93 -0.23 -7.63 -6.05
C ILE A 93 -1.38 -7.32 -5.08
N ASN A 94 -2.41 -8.17 -5.10
CA ASN A 94 -3.56 -8.04 -4.19
C ASN A 94 -3.19 -8.60 -2.80
N LEU A 95 -2.64 -7.75 -1.95
CA LEU A 95 -2.17 -8.12 -0.62
C LEU A 95 -3.30 -8.60 0.33
N PRO A 96 -4.51 -8.02 0.34
CA PRO A 96 -5.66 -8.58 1.08
C PRO A 96 -5.97 -10.03 0.68
N TYR A 97 -5.96 -10.34 -0.60
CA TYR A 97 -6.18 -11.70 -1.10
C TYR A 97 -5.06 -12.66 -0.64
N LEU A 98 -3.80 -12.20 -0.63
CA LEU A 98 -2.69 -13.01 -0.12
C LEU A 98 -2.84 -13.32 1.38
N ALA A 99 -3.43 -12.41 2.16
CA ALA A 99 -3.72 -12.67 3.57
C ALA A 99 -4.75 -13.80 3.75
N VAL A 100 -5.79 -13.82 2.92
CA VAL A 100 -6.77 -14.93 2.92
C VAL A 100 -6.07 -16.25 2.58
N LYS A 101 -5.24 -16.27 1.54
CA LYS A 101 -4.46 -17.47 1.17
C LYS A 101 -3.58 -17.96 2.32
N LEU A 102 -2.89 -17.04 2.99
CA LEU A 102 -2.05 -17.38 4.14
C LEU A 102 -2.88 -18.02 5.27
N CYS A 103 -4.05 -17.47 5.59
CA CYS A 103 -4.96 -18.03 6.60
C CYS A 103 -5.48 -19.42 6.24
N LEU A 104 -5.66 -19.69 4.95
CA LEU A 104 -6.08 -21.01 4.45
C LEU A 104 -4.92 -22.01 4.30
N GLY A 105 -3.69 -21.61 4.64
CA GLY A 105 -2.48 -22.44 4.47
C GLY A 105 -2.10 -22.65 3.00
N GLU A 106 -2.59 -21.82 2.10
CA GLU A 106 -2.30 -21.93 0.68
C GLU A 106 -0.98 -21.27 0.32
N LYS A 107 -0.33 -21.82 -0.71
CA LYS A 107 0.93 -21.27 -1.22
C LYS A 107 0.78 -19.83 -1.72
N ILE A 108 1.66 -18.95 -1.28
CA ILE A 108 1.74 -17.57 -1.75
C ILE A 108 2.35 -17.55 -3.15
N PRO A 109 1.59 -17.08 -4.17
CA PRO A 109 2.08 -17.07 -5.54
C PRO A 109 3.14 -16.00 -5.74
N THR A 110 4.08 -16.22 -6.66
CA THR A 110 5.00 -15.18 -7.15
C THR A 110 4.33 -14.40 -8.27
N LYS A 111 4.19 -13.09 -8.10
CA LYS A 111 3.61 -12.18 -9.09
C LYS A 111 4.55 -11.01 -9.37
N LYS A 112 4.48 -10.48 -10.59
CA LYS A 112 5.24 -9.30 -11.00
C LYS A 112 4.43 -8.04 -10.69
N LEU A 113 5.09 -7.05 -10.12
CA LEU A 113 4.54 -5.72 -9.91
C LEU A 113 4.68 -4.90 -11.20
N THR A 114 3.61 -4.21 -11.59
CA THR A 114 3.62 -3.17 -12.62
C THR A 114 3.58 -1.81 -11.92
N GLU A 115 4.56 -0.94 -12.18
CA GLU A 115 4.57 0.39 -11.58
C GLU A 115 3.34 1.18 -12.06
N THR A 116 2.59 1.70 -11.10
CA THR A 116 1.29 2.34 -11.33
C THR A 116 1.22 3.64 -10.53
N LYS A 117 0.64 4.68 -11.12
CA LYS A 117 0.28 5.92 -10.42
C LYS A 117 -1.20 5.93 -10.11
N MET A 118 -1.53 6.32 -8.88
CA MET A 118 -2.89 6.55 -8.41
C MET A 118 -3.13 8.05 -8.26
N ILE A 119 -4.28 8.50 -8.73
CA ILE A 119 -4.82 9.84 -8.48
C ILE A 119 -6.20 9.64 -7.87
N ARG A 120 -6.48 10.32 -6.76
CA ARG A 120 -7.79 10.38 -6.13
C ARG A 120 -8.42 11.75 -6.35
N TYR A 121 -9.74 11.77 -6.48
CA TYR A 121 -10.52 12.98 -6.55
C TYR A 121 -11.83 12.80 -5.79
N TRP A 122 -12.38 13.91 -5.35
CA TRP A 122 -13.70 13.94 -4.75
C TRP A 122 -14.76 14.06 -5.87
N LYS A 123 -15.88 13.42 -5.62
CA LYS A 123 -17.08 13.54 -6.48
C LYS A 123 -18.28 13.68 -5.57
N GLU A 124 -19.05 14.74 -5.76
CA GLU A 124 -20.31 14.97 -5.07
C GLU A 124 -21.45 14.30 -5.83
N VAL A 125 -22.41 13.77 -5.07
CA VAL A 125 -23.66 13.26 -5.59
C VAL A 125 -24.77 13.98 -4.84
N PHE A 126 -25.66 14.64 -5.58
CA PHE A 126 -26.79 15.36 -5.03
C PHE A 126 -28.05 14.51 -5.20
N ILE A 127 -28.73 14.19 -4.10
CA ILE A 127 -29.93 13.35 -4.06
C ILE A 127 -31.02 14.20 -3.42
N LYS A 128 -32.17 14.33 -4.08
CA LYS A 128 -33.35 14.98 -3.50
C LYS A 128 -34.02 14.01 -2.55
N ASP A 129 -34.61 14.47 -1.46
CA ASP A 129 -35.27 13.65 -0.43
C ASP A 129 -36.34 12.68 -0.97
N SER A 130 -36.90 12.99 -2.13
CA SER A 130 -37.89 12.13 -2.82
C SER A 130 -37.31 11.07 -3.74
N GLU A 131 -35.97 11.00 -3.86
CA GLU A 131 -35.29 10.11 -4.80
C GLU A 131 -34.55 9.01 -4.06
N THR A 132 -34.64 7.76 -4.56
CA THR A 132 -33.83 6.64 -4.10
C THR A 132 -32.52 6.63 -4.88
N PHE A 133 -31.38 6.56 -4.19
CA PHE A 133 -30.08 6.47 -4.83
C PHE A 133 -29.57 5.03 -4.88
N GLU A 134 -29.37 4.53 -6.09
CA GLU A 134 -28.68 3.26 -6.32
C GLU A 134 -27.27 3.52 -6.88
N ILE A 135 -26.23 2.99 -6.21
CA ILE A 135 -24.89 3.03 -6.75
C ILE A 135 -24.78 1.98 -7.86
N ASN A 136 -24.99 2.38 -9.08
CA ASN A 136 -24.69 1.55 -10.24
C ASN A 136 -23.16 1.53 -10.48
N ASN A 137 -22.54 0.39 -10.23
CA ASN A 137 -21.10 0.15 -10.44
C ASN A 137 -20.67 0.24 -11.92
N ASN A 138 -21.59 0.54 -12.84
CA ASN A 138 -21.35 0.60 -14.29
C ASN A 138 -20.99 1.99 -14.81
N SER A 139 -20.90 3.02 -13.98
CA SER A 139 -20.38 4.32 -14.43
C SER A 139 -18.87 4.23 -14.60
N ARG A 140 -18.45 3.68 -15.73
CA ARG A 140 -17.09 3.87 -16.26
C ARG A 140 -16.93 5.36 -16.54
N ILE A 141 -15.90 5.97 -15.96
CA ILE A 141 -15.38 7.29 -16.33
C ILE A 141 -14.66 7.16 -17.66
#